data_a3ff45914f09c6f803ef58c9f92f449f
#
_entry.id   a3ff45914f09c6f803ef58c9f92f449f
#
_cell.length_a   1.000
_cell.length_b   1.000
_cell.length_c   1.000
_cell.angle_alpha   90.00
_cell.angle_beta   90.00
_cell.angle_gamma   90.00
#
_symmetry.space_group_name_H-M   'P 1'
#
loop_
_entity.id
_entity.type
_entity.pdbx_description
1 polymer ?
#
loop_
_entity_poly.entity_id
_entity_poly.type
_entity_poly.pdbx_seq_one_letter_code
_entity_poly.pdbx_strand_id
1 'polypeptide(L)'
;MKRLFTVETLFFVALWLALMAGGRSNFLRDPGTFWHTVTGEKILETGTFIDRDPYTFTFAGDPWIPYQWLSEVGMALLYRISGLDTLLVVAVTLVAGLFARLGGQLVRRGGLHPAVAAVLCAFAVFASSSHFHVRPHLFTMIGLAITYALLCAVESGRSPASKLFRLVPFFILWTNLHGGMLGGLATLTLAVAGWILFVPALRKHWKILLAVVVLSLPTMFATPYGTRLADTWRIIMVSPELPRMIKEHAPPGLDETSTWAIIAFGAIYAFMLAGVPRREIRIVWLLPLVWFYLGMSRVRHAPLFSIVGMIAIADFFPRTRWAKRLLAKGSDWFAPPADKVESGLRWLVVPLLFVLICIGIQSRHEPIPVVGSGWAQLDPTLWPIDLNEELSKIESERSEPIPIFNEFIHGGFLIRYHPKFRTFIDDRCELFGDAFLKDLVYGEFEDPAGHIAGWEAKYGLFPYAMPKTGSGYDDAFARDGHWELVKRGLAASLYKRK
;
A
#
# COMPACT_ATOMS: atom_id res chain seq x y z
N MET A 1 -5.39 -6.95 34.91
CA MET A 1 -4.89 -5.66 34.33
C MET A 1 -3.49 -5.77 33.74
N LYS A 2 -2.45 -6.29 34.40
CA LYS A 2 -1.07 -6.39 33.85
C LYS A 2 -0.93 -7.09 32.49
N ARG A 3 -1.89 -7.94 32.05
CA ARG A 3 -1.89 -8.66 30.76
C ARG A 3 -2.51 -7.87 29.59
N LEU A 4 -3.17 -6.74 29.81
CA LEU A 4 -3.77 -5.90 28.77
C LEU A 4 -2.85 -4.77 28.33
N PHE A 5 -2.05 -4.23 29.26
CA PHE A 5 -1.02 -3.21 28.98
C PHE A 5 0.30 -3.92 28.65
N THR A 6 0.60 -4.04 27.39
CA THR A 6 1.80 -4.71 26.87
C THR A 6 2.68 -3.71 26.13
N VAL A 7 3.89 -4.12 25.76
CA VAL A 7 4.78 -3.31 24.92
C VAL A 7 4.13 -2.98 23.58
N GLU A 8 3.34 -3.91 23.02
CA GLU A 8 2.58 -3.65 21.78
C GLU A 8 1.56 -2.55 21.96
N THR A 9 0.87 -2.51 23.10
CA THR A 9 -0.10 -1.45 23.39
C THR A 9 0.58 -0.08 23.40
N LEU A 10 1.76 0.03 24.02
CA LEU A 10 2.53 1.27 24.04
C LEU A 10 2.99 1.66 22.63
N PHE A 11 3.54 0.72 21.87
CA PHE A 11 3.96 0.97 20.49
C PHE A 11 2.77 1.37 19.61
N PHE A 12 1.62 0.72 19.78
CA PHE A 12 0.43 1.06 19.03
C PHE A 12 -0.01 2.50 19.25
N VAL A 13 -0.17 2.91 20.52
CA VAL A 13 -0.62 4.27 20.84
C VAL A 13 0.37 5.31 20.34
N ALA A 14 1.67 5.09 20.55
CA ALA A 14 2.71 6.00 20.08
C ALA A 14 2.73 6.11 18.55
N LEU A 15 2.68 4.99 17.83
CA LEU A 15 2.66 4.98 16.37
C LEU A 15 1.38 5.58 15.81
N TRP A 16 0.22 5.23 16.37
CA TRP A 16 -1.06 5.76 15.92
C TRP A 16 -1.11 7.28 16.04
N LEU A 17 -0.70 7.83 17.19
CA LEU A 17 -0.62 9.27 17.39
C LEU A 17 0.39 9.94 16.47
N ALA A 18 1.57 9.34 16.27
CA ALA A 18 2.58 9.87 15.37
C ALA A 18 2.11 9.89 13.91
N LEU A 19 1.46 8.81 13.44
CA LEU A 19 0.92 8.72 12.09
C LEU A 19 -0.24 9.69 11.88
N MET A 20 -1.12 9.88 12.86
CA MET A 20 -2.19 10.86 12.79
C MET A 20 -1.68 12.30 12.88
N ALA A 21 -0.66 12.57 13.70
CA ALA A 21 -0.12 13.92 13.85
C ALA A 21 0.69 14.39 12.63
N GLY A 22 1.56 13.53 12.11
CA GLY A 22 2.53 13.89 11.07
C GLY A 22 2.27 13.27 9.71
N GLY A 23 1.46 12.22 9.63
CA GLY A 23 1.31 11.41 8.41
C GLY A 23 -0.07 11.46 7.75
N ARG A 24 -1.09 12.00 8.40
CA ARG A 24 -2.48 11.87 7.92
C ARG A 24 -2.72 12.41 6.49
N SER A 25 -2.11 13.51 6.11
CA SER A 25 -2.20 14.02 4.74
C SER A 25 -1.50 13.11 3.73
N ASN A 26 -0.39 12.47 4.12
CA ASN A 26 0.34 11.54 3.25
C ASN A 26 -0.49 10.28 2.93
N PHE A 27 -1.31 9.79 3.86
CA PHE A 27 -2.22 8.67 3.60
C PHE A 27 -3.24 8.97 2.50
N LEU A 28 -3.57 10.25 2.26
CA LEU A 28 -4.59 10.71 1.31
C LEU A 28 -3.99 11.34 0.04
N ARG A 29 -2.70 11.09 -0.25
CA ARG A 29 -2.03 11.63 -1.45
C ARG A 29 -2.22 10.81 -2.71
N ASP A 30 -2.86 9.66 -2.59
CA ASP A 30 -3.02 8.72 -3.69
C ASP A 30 -4.38 8.88 -4.37
N PRO A 31 -4.43 9.11 -5.71
CA PRO A 31 -5.69 9.25 -6.44
C PRO A 31 -6.53 7.97 -6.42
N GLY A 32 -5.89 6.81 -6.27
CA GLY A 32 -6.58 5.53 -6.16
C GLY A 32 -7.52 5.45 -4.96
N THR A 33 -7.25 6.17 -3.86
CA THR A 33 -8.15 6.23 -2.70
C THR A 33 -9.58 6.57 -3.12
N PHE A 34 -9.73 7.49 -4.07
CA PHE A 34 -11.03 8.01 -4.48
C PHE A 34 -11.78 7.04 -5.40
N TRP A 35 -11.19 6.64 -6.53
CA TRP A 35 -11.91 5.77 -7.47
C TRP A 35 -12.13 4.35 -6.94
N HIS A 36 -11.25 3.81 -6.06
CA HIS A 36 -11.51 2.53 -5.38
C HIS A 36 -12.81 2.57 -4.58
N THR A 37 -13.10 3.69 -3.89
CA THR A 37 -14.37 3.81 -3.15
C THR A 37 -15.57 3.84 -4.10
N VAL A 38 -15.49 4.57 -5.22
CA VAL A 38 -16.57 4.65 -6.21
C VAL A 38 -16.78 3.32 -6.92
N THR A 39 -15.70 2.60 -7.22
CA THR A 39 -15.77 1.26 -7.81
C THR A 39 -16.50 0.27 -6.89
N GLY A 40 -16.15 0.28 -5.60
CA GLY A 40 -16.84 -0.53 -4.60
C GLY A 40 -18.31 -0.14 -4.43
N GLU A 41 -18.65 1.15 -4.47
CA GLU A 41 -20.04 1.63 -4.45
C GLU A 41 -20.84 1.11 -5.65
N LYS A 42 -20.28 1.20 -6.87
CA LYS A 42 -20.93 0.67 -8.08
C LYS A 42 -21.18 -0.83 -7.99
N ILE A 43 -20.23 -1.62 -7.49
CA ILE A 43 -20.41 -3.07 -7.29
C ILE A 43 -21.55 -3.34 -6.30
N LEU A 44 -21.63 -2.57 -5.19
CA LEU A 44 -22.69 -2.72 -4.19
C LEU A 44 -24.07 -2.30 -4.73
N GLU A 45 -24.15 -1.25 -5.54
CA GLU A 45 -25.39 -0.71 -6.09
C GLU A 45 -25.96 -1.58 -7.22
N THR A 46 -25.08 -2.06 -8.10
CA THR A 46 -25.50 -2.86 -9.26
C THR A 46 -25.62 -4.35 -8.96
N GLY A 47 -24.95 -4.83 -7.89
CA GLY A 47 -24.82 -6.26 -7.59
C GLY A 47 -24.02 -7.03 -8.65
N THR A 48 -23.29 -6.33 -9.53
CA THR A 48 -22.53 -6.91 -10.63
C THR A 48 -21.06 -6.52 -10.57
N PHE A 49 -20.19 -7.40 -11.08
CA PHE A 49 -18.77 -7.09 -11.20
C PHE A 49 -18.53 -6.25 -12.46
N ILE A 50 -17.74 -5.16 -12.28
CA ILE A 50 -17.37 -4.28 -13.38
C ILE A 50 -16.35 -5.00 -14.26
N ASP A 51 -16.52 -4.93 -15.58
CA ASP A 51 -15.64 -5.59 -16.55
C ASP A 51 -15.21 -4.65 -17.71
N ARG A 52 -15.68 -3.39 -17.67
CA ARG A 52 -15.38 -2.33 -18.63
C ARG A 52 -15.19 -1.01 -17.92
N ASP A 53 -14.42 -0.10 -18.53
CA ASP A 53 -14.21 1.24 -17.98
C ASP A 53 -15.50 2.07 -17.92
N PRO A 54 -15.90 2.55 -16.72
CA PRO A 54 -17.10 3.37 -16.56
C PRO A 54 -16.79 4.85 -16.30
N TYR A 55 -15.52 5.29 -16.34
CA TYR A 55 -15.14 6.62 -15.81
C TYR A 55 -14.60 7.57 -16.85
N THR A 56 -13.86 7.09 -17.85
CA THR A 56 -13.21 7.97 -18.82
C THR A 56 -14.09 8.18 -20.05
N PHE A 57 -13.77 9.23 -20.84
CA PHE A 57 -14.31 9.37 -22.18
C PHE A 57 -13.35 8.85 -23.26
N THR A 58 -12.07 8.75 -22.94
CA THR A 58 -11.01 8.29 -23.86
C THR A 58 -11.02 6.78 -24.06
N PHE A 59 -11.32 6.01 -23.02
CA PHE A 59 -11.35 4.55 -23.00
C PHE A 59 -12.73 4.01 -22.56
N ALA A 60 -13.78 4.79 -22.75
CA ALA A 60 -15.14 4.44 -22.34
C ALA A 60 -15.57 3.07 -22.88
N GLY A 61 -15.88 2.15 -21.98
CA GLY A 61 -16.30 0.79 -22.34
C GLY A 61 -15.20 -0.16 -22.74
N ASP A 62 -13.93 0.24 -22.69
CA ASP A 62 -12.82 -0.68 -22.91
C ASP A 62 -12.71 -1.72 -21.79
N PRO A 63 -12.19 -2.91 -22.08
CA PRO A 63 -12.04 -3.96 -21.08
C PRO A 63 -11.15 -3.52 -19.92
N TRP A 64 -11.71 -3.47 -18.73
CA TRP A 64 -11.02 -3.20 -17.49
C TRP A 64 -11.65 -3.99 -16.34
N ILE A 65 -10.85 -4.44 -15.38
CA ILE A 65 -11.31 -5.20 -14.21
C ILE A 65 -10.79 -4.61 -12.91
N PRO A 66 -11.64 -4.34 -11.92
CA PRO A 66 -11.23 -3.98 -10.56
C PRO A 66 -10.78 -5.24 -9.80
N TYR A 67 -9.54 -5.66 -10.05
CA TYR A 67 -9.00 -6.92 -9.51
C TYR A 67 -8.84 -6.94 -7.98
N GLN A 68 -9.05 -5.81 -7.32
CA GLN A 68 -9.04 -5.62 -5.87
C GLN A 68 -10.46 -5.46 -5.31
N TRP A 69 -11.46 -5.97 -6.01
CA TRP A 69 -12.89 -5.73 -5.82
C TRP A 69 -13.36 -5.87 -4.36
N LEU A 70 -12.83 -6.85 -3.61
CA LEU A 70 -13.25 -7.08 -2.22
C LEU A 70 -12.74 -5.96 -1.30
N SER A 71 -11.55 -5.43 -1.55
CA SER A 71 -11.04 -4.25 -0.85
C SER A 71 -11.82 -3.00 -1.21
N GLU A 72 -12.18 -2.83 -2.48
CA GLU A 72 -12.97 -1.71 -2.98
C GLU A 72 -14.37 -1.68 -2.36
N VAL A 73 -15.04 -2.82 -2.29
CA VAL A 73 -16.31 -2.97 -1.55
C VAL A 73 -16.12 -2.63 -0.07
N GLY A 74 -15.05 -3.13 0.55
CA GLY A 74 -14.72 -2.77 1.94
C GLY A 74 -14.48 -1.27 2.13
N MET A 75 -13.74 -0.62 1.21
CA MET A 75 -13.52 0.83 1.23
C MET A 75 -14.82 1.62 1.05
N ALA A 76 -15.69 1.19 0.15
CA ALA A 76 -17.00 1.81 -0.05
C ALA A 76 -17.88 1.73 1.20
N LEU A 77 -17.93 0.58 1.86
CA LEU A 77 -18.69 0.41 3.11
C LEU A 77 -18.15 1.30 4.23
N LEU A 78 -16.82 1.38 4.36
CA LEU A 78 -16.17 2.26 5.33
C LEU A 78 -16.44 3.74 5.01
N TYR A 79 -16.35 4.12 3.72
CA TYR A 79 -16.62 5.49 3.29
C TYR A 79 -18.04 5.95 3.62
N ARG A 80 -19.03 5.07 3.52
CA ARG A 80 -20.44 5.37 3.88
C ARG A 80 -20.65 5.75 5.34
N ILE A 81 -19.70 5.39 6.24
CA ILE A 81 -19.82 5.69 7.68
C ILE A 81 -19.50 7.16 7.95
N SER A 82 -18.31 7.65 7.55
CA SER A 82 -17.86 9.02 7.76
C SER A 82 -16.83 9.46 6.71
N GLY A 83 -17.02 9.07 5.45
CA GLY A 83 -16.16 9.49 4.34
C GLY A 83 -14.69 9.08 4.54
N LEU A 84 -13.80 9.99 4.18
CA LEU A 84 -12.35 9.80 4.27
C LEU A 84 -11.86 9.62 5.71
N ASP A 85 -12.55 10.17 6.71
CA ASP A 85 -12.16 10.01 8.12
C ASP A 85 -12.14 8.54 8.54
N THR A 86 -13.18 7.78 8.17
CA THR A 86 -13.24 6.34 8.48
C THR A 86 -12.13 5.56 7.75
N LEU A 87 -11.90 5.86 6.48
CA LEU A 87 -10.83 5.23 5.71
C LEU A 87 -9.46 5.49 6.33
N LEU A 88 -9.19 6.75 6.68
CA LEU A 88 -7.93 7.16 7.29
C LEU A 88 -7.70 6.46 8.62
N VAL A 89 -8.69 6.48 9.52
CA VAL A 89 -8.55 5.87 10.86
C VAL A 89 -8.33 4.36 10.76
N VAL A 90 -8.99 3.69 9.82
CA VAL A 90 -8.80 2.25 9.60
C VAL A 90 -7.38 1.99 9.05
N ALA A 91 -6.94 2.74 8.04
CA ALA A 91 -5.60 2.57 7.46
C ALA A 91 -4.49 2.81 8.50
N VAL A 92 -4.56 3.91 9.26
CA VAL A 92 -3.61 4.21 10.34
C VAL A 92 -3.63 3.13 11.42
N THR A 93 -4.83 2.63 11.79
CA THR A 93 -4.98 1.56 12.79
C THR A 93 -4.35 0.25 12.32
N LEU A 94 -4.51 -0.12 11.04
CA LEU A 94 -3.89 -1.31 10.46
C LEU A 94 -2.36 -1.19 10.43
N VAL A 95 -1.82 -0.07 9.99
CA VAL A 95 -0.38 0.18 9.95
C VAL A 95 0.21 0.20 11.37
N ALA A 96 -0.37 0.99 12.29
CA ALA A 96 0.08 1.06 13.67
C ALA A 96 0.00 -0.30 14.36
N GLY A 97 -1.07 -1.07 14.12
CA GLY A 97 -1.27 -2.41 14.68
C GLY A 97 -0.22 -3.41 14.17
N LEU A 98 0.05 -3.38 12.87
CA LEU A 98 1.07 -4.23 12.27
C LEU A 98 2.46 -3.95 12.86
N PHE A 99 2.91 -2.71 12.82
CA PHE A 99 4.25 -2.35 13.31
C PHE A 99 4.37 -2.46 14.84
N ALA A 100 3.33 -2.17 15.60
CA ALA A 100 3.30 -2.44 17.04
C ALA A 100 3.46 -3.92 17.36
N ARG A 101 2.78 -4.79 16.60
CA ARG A 101 2.95 -6.24 16.72
C ARG A 101 4.36 -6.69 16.40
N LEU A 102 4.97 -6.15 15.34
CA LEU A 102 6.33 -6.45 14.94
C LEU A 102 7.35 -5.96 15.98
N GLY A 103 7.20 -4.75 16.47
CA GLY A 103 8.00 -4.19 17.57
C GLY A 103 7.90 -5.02 18.86
N GLY A 104 6.69 -5.43 19.23
CA GLY A 104 6.47 -6.34 20.36
C GLY A 104 7.12 -7.71 20.18
N GLN A 105 7.21 -8.22 18.93
CA GLN A 105 7.94 -9.46 18.65
C GLN A 105 9.45 -9.31 18.82
N LEU A 106 10.03 -8.16 18.46
CA LEU A 106 11.44 -7.86 18.70
C LEU A 106 11.76 -7.95 20.21
N VAL A 107 10.87 -7.46 21.07
CA VAL A 107 11.04 -7.55 22.53
C VAL A 107 10.86 -8.99 23.01
N ARG A 108 9.71 -9.61 22.70
CA ARG A 108 9.33 -10.89 23.32
C ARG A 108 10.04 -12.10 22.74
N ARG A 109 10.27 -12.13 21.42
CA ARG A 109 10.96 -13.23 20.74
C ARG A 109 12.41 -12.94 20.47
N GLY A 110 12.69 -11.67 20.11
CA GLY A 110 14.06 -11.22 19.88
C GLY A 110 14.84 -10.97 21.16
N GLY A 111 14.18 -10.83 22.29
CA GLY A 111 14.83 -10.53 23.57
C GLY A 111 15.46 -9.14 23.64
N LEU A 112 15.13 -8.26 22.69
CA LEU A 112 15.68 -6.91 22.62
C LEU A 112 15.05 -6.02 23.70
N HIS A 113 15.87 -5.10 24.25
CA HIS A 113 15.35 -4.06 25.11
C HIS A 113 14.29 -3.23 24.39
N PRO A 114 13.19 -2.82 25.02
CA PRO A 114 12.10 -2.05 24.39
C PRO A 114 12.58 -0.81 23.63
N ALA A 115 13.59 -0.08 24.13
CA ALA A 115 14.15 1.08 23.45
C ALA A 115 14.82 0.71 22.11
N VAL A 116 15.57 -0.40 22.06
CA VAL A 116 16.19 -0.88 20.82
C VAL A 116 15.12 -1.32 19.83
N ALA A 117 14.10 -2.04 20.32
CA ALA A 117 12.96 -2.45 19.50
C ALA A 117 12.20 -1.24 18.94
N ALA A 118 12.04 -0.16 19.73
CA ALA A 118 11.42 1.09 19.30
C ALA A 118 12.23 1.77 18.18
N VAL A 119 13.54 1.84 18.31
CA VAL A 119 14.43 2.41 17.27
C VAL A 119 14.34 1.59 15.98
N LEU A 120 14.43 0.26 16.06
CA LEU A 120 14.28 -0.61 14.87
C LEU A 120 12.90 -0.48 14.24
N CYS A 121 11.86 -0.37 15.06
CA CYS A 121 10.50 -0.17 14.58
C CYS A 121 10.36 1.19 13.88
N ALA A 122 10.94 2.26 14.42
CA ALA A 122 10.95 3.58 13.80
C ALA A 122 11.64 3.57 12.44
N PHE A 123 12.83 2.94 12.33
CA PHE A 123 13.51 2.75 11.04
C PHE A 123 12.65 1.98 10.04
N ALA A 124 12.02 0.88 10.46
CA ALA A 124 11.16 0.07 9.59
C ALA A 124 9.90 0.83 9.14
N VAL A 125 9.28 1.62 10.03
CA VAL A 125 8.13 2.50 9.72
C VAL A 125 8.57 3.57 8.72
N PHE A 126 9.69 4.24 8.97
CA PHE A 126 10.17 5.31 8.09
C PHE A 126 10.60 4.78 6.72
N ALA A 127 11.27 3.63 6.64
CA ALA A 127 11.58 2.93 5.40
C ALA A 127 10.34 2.50 4.60
N SER A 128 9.18 2.41 5.26
CA SER A 128 7.90 2.02 4.65
C SER A 128 7.01 3.22 4.32
N SER A 129 7.32 4.43 4.81
CA SER A 129 6.42 5.58 4.83
C SER A 129 6.05 6.11 3.45
N SER A 130 6.92 5.94 2.45
CA SER A 130 6.64 6.29 1.06
C SER A 130 5.45 5.56 0.44
N HIS A 131 4.95 4.53 1.12
CA HIS A 131 3.86 3.69 0.62
C HIS A 131 2.73 3.52 1.67
N PHE A 132 2.58 4.49 2.59
CA PHE A 132 1.46 4.53 3.53
C PHE A 132 0.32 5.36 2.94
N HIS A 133 -0.51 4.71 2.13
CA HIS A 133 -1.70 5.29 1.50
C HIS A 133 -2.95 4.51 1.87
N VAL A 134 -4.10 5.17 1.80
CA VAL A 134 -5.41 4.53 1.96
C VAL A 134 -5.73 3.76 0.67
N ARG A 135 -5.12 2.58 0.54
CA ARG A 135 -5.25 1.71 -0.65
C ARG A 135 -5.27 0.22 -0.25
N PRO A 136 -5.76 -0.65 -1.13
CA PRO A 136 -5.81 -2.10 -0.91
C PRO A 136 -4.45 -2.77 -0.60
N HIS A 137 -3.32 -2.17 -0.97
CA HIS A 137 -1.98 -2.73 -0.72
C HIS A 137 -1.65 -2.95 0.77
N LEU A 138 -2.35 -2.28 1.70
CA LEU A 138 -2.22 -2.51 3.14
C LEU A 138 -2.51 -3.97 3.50
N PHE A 139 -3.43 -4.63 2.78
CA PHE A 139 -3.68 -6.06 2.96
C PHE A 139 -2.49 -6.92 2.52
N THR A 140 -1.70 -6.48 1.55
CA THR A 140 -0.45 -7.17 1.19
C THR A 140 0.61 -7.09 2.28
N MET A 141 0.73 -5.96 2.98
CA MET A 141 1.64 -5.83 4.11
C MET A 141 1.29 -6.85 5.22
N ILE A 142 0.01 -6.95 5.56
CA ILE A 142 -0.49 -7.90 6.56
C ILE A 142 -0.37 -9.33 6.06
N GLY A 143 -0.74 -9.59 4.81
CA GLY A 143 -0.70 -10.90 4.19
C GLY A 143 0.71 -11.50 4.15
N LEU A 144 1.70 -10.69 3.78
CA LEU A 144 3.10 -11.11 3.79
C LEU A 144 3.61 -11.35 5.23
N ALA A 145 3.23 -10.50 6.19
CA ALA A 145 3.59 -10.70 7.59
C ALA A 145 3.08 -12.06 8.13
N ILE A 146 1.82 -12.41 7.84
CA ILE A 146 1.21 -13.68 8.25
C ILE A 146 1.93 -14.85 7.58
N THR A 147 2.11 -14.80 6.26
CA THR A 147 2.77 -15.84 5.47
C THR A 147 4.20 -16.06 5.98
N TYR A 148 4.98 -15.01 6.08
CA TYR A 148 6.37 -15.10 6.47
C TYR A 148 6.56 -15.54 7.94
N ALA A 149 5.70 -15.07 8.85
CA ALA A 149 5.72 -15.53 10.24
C ALA A 149 5.44 -17.04 10.36
N LEU A 150 4.54 -17.58 9.53
CA LEU A 150 4.27 -19.01 9.48
C LEU A 150 5.47 -19.80 8.91
N LEU A 151 6.13 -19.28 7.86
CA LEU A 151 7.35 -19.89 7.31
C LEU A 151 8.45 -19.96 8.36
N CYS A 152 8.71 -18.89 9.10
CA CYS A 152 9.65 -18.86 10.22
C CYS A 152 9.25 -19.88 11.32
N ALA A 153 7.96 -20.01 11.61
CA ALA A 153 7.49 -20.97 12.62
C ALA A 153 7.71 -22.43 12.19
N VAL A 154 7.53 -22.72 10.91
CA VAL A 154 7.76 -24.07 10.35
C VAL A 154 9.24 -24.41 10.34
N GLU A 155 10.12 -23.55 9.82
CA GLU A 155 11.55 -23.85 9.77
C GLU A 155 12.19 -23.91 11.16
N SER A 156 11.64 -23.18 12.13
CA SER A 156 12.08 -23.26 13.52
C SER A 156 11.57 -24.48 14.30
N GLY A 157 10.70 -25.30 13.72
CA GLY A 157 10.06 -26.44 14.39
C GLY A 157 8.93 -26.06 15.36
N ARG A 158 8.58 -24.77 15.47
CA ARG A 158 7.47 -24.29 16.31
C ARG A 158 6.09 -24.65 15.74
N SER A 159 6.06 -25.00 14.45
CA SER A 159 4.84 -25.43 13.75
C SER A 159 5.17 -26.58 12.80
N PRO A 160 4.29 -27.58 12.66
CA PRO A 160 4.47 -28.63 11.67
C PRO A 160 4.25 -28.09 10.25
N ALA A 161 4.91 -28.70 9.23
CA ALA A 161 4.78 -28.32 7.83
C ALA A 161 3.31 -28.34 7.33
N SER A 162 2.47 -29.23 7.87
CA SER A 162 1.05 -29.33 7.52
C SER A 162 0.26 -28.03 7.80
N LYS A 163 0.70 -27.19 8.74
CA LYS A 163 0.04 -25.89 8.96
C LYS A 163 0.13 -24.93 7.77
N LEU A 164 1.07 -25.16 6.85
CA LEU A 164 1.17 -24.38 5.61
C LEU A 164 -0.09 -24.49 4.72
N PHE A 165 -0.87 -25.58 4.82
CA PHE A 165 -2.15 -25.69 4.09
C PHE A 165 -3.13 -24.56 4.42
N ARG A 166 -2.99 -23.89 5.57
CA ARG A 166 -3.79 -22.70 5.93
C ARG A 166 -3.54 -21.52 4.98
N LEU A 167 -2.40 -21.51 4.30
CA LEU A 167 -2.10 -20.47 3.30
C LEU A 167 -2.97 -20.62 2.04
N VAL A 168 -3.44 -21.81 1.69
CA VAL A 168 -4.27 -22.01 0.50
C VAL A 168 -5.57 -21.18 0.56
N PRO A 169 -6.48 -21.36 1.55
CA PRO A 169 -7.66 -20.51 1.66
C PRO A 169 -7.31 -19.03 1.95
N PHE A 170 -6.21 -18.80 2.64
CA PHE A 170 -5.75 -17.44 2.89
C PHE A 170 -5.33 -16.70 1.60
N PHE A 171 -4.66 -17.39 0.67
CA PHE A 171 -4.31 -16.80 -0.62
C PHE A 171 -5.54 -16.55 -1.51
N ILE A 172 -6.59 -17.38 -1.44
CA ILE A 172 -7.87 -17.09 -2.10
C ILE A 172 -8.42 -15.74 -1.60
N LEU A 173 -8.49 -15.55 -0.28
CA LEU A 173 -8.92 -14.27 0.28
C LEU A 173 -8.02 -13.12 -0.17
N TRP A 174 -6.71 -13.29 -0.09
CA TRP A 174 -5.75 -12.24 -0.43
C TRP A 174 -5.77 -11.87 -1.91
N THR A 175 -5.97 -12.83 -2.83
CA THR A 175 -6.14 -12.56 -4.27
C THR A 175 -7.28 -11.57 -4.53
N ASN A 176 -8.39 -11.70 -3.81
CA ASN A 176 -9.54 -10.81 -3.95
C ASN A 176 -9.37 -9.45 -3.25
N LEU A 177 -8.42 -9.37 -2.31
CA LEU A 177 -8.10 -8.11 -1.61
C LEU A 177 -7.05 -7.29 -2.35
N HIS A 178 -5.96 -7.92 -2.87
CA HIS A 178 -4.88 -7.20 -3.55
C HIS A 178 -3.95 -8.13 -4.33
N GLY A 179 -3.51 -7.68 -5.51
CA GLY A 179 -2.59 -8.43 -6.39
C GLY A 179 -1.21 -8.77 -5.81
N GLY A 180 -0.80 -8.11 -4.72
CA GLY A 180 0.44 -8.42 -3.99
C GLY A 180 0.49 -9.82 -3.37
N MET A 181 -0.59 -10.61 -3.46
CA MET A 181 -0.60 -12.03 -3.12
C MET A 181 0.49 -12.82 -3.89
N LEU A 182 0.81 -12.41 -5.12
CA LEU A 182 1.91 -13.00 -5.90
C LEU A 182 3.25 -12.96 -5.14
N GLY A 183 3.53 -11.88 -4.42
CA GLY A 183 4.72 -11.76 -3.57
C GLY A 183 4.72 -12.77 -2.41
N GLY A 184 3.54 -13.00 -1.80
CA GLY A 184 3.36 -14.04 -0.78
C GLY A 184 3.60 -15.44 -1.33
N LEU A 185 3.02 -15.74 -2.50
CA LEU A 185 3.18 -17.01 -3.20
C LEU A 185 4.66 -17.26 -3.60
N ALA A 186 5.33 -16.25 -4.15
CA ALA A 186 6.75 -16.32 -4.47
C ALA A 186 7.60 -16.58 -3.21
N THR A 187 7.29 -15.90 -2.10
CA THR A 187 7.98 -16.09 -0.81
C THR A 187 7.80 -17.51 -0.27
N LEU A 188 6.59 -18.08 -0.35
CA LEU A 188 6.31 -19.47 0.00
C LEU A 188 7.11 -20.43 -0.89
N THR A 189 7.08 -20.21 -2.21
CA THR A 189 7.75 -21.08 -3.18
C THR A 189 9.26 -21.08 -2.98
N LEU A 190 9.88 -19.91 -2.77
CA LEU A 190 11.31 -19.79 -2.48
C LEU A 190 11.70 -20.47 -1.17
N ALA A 191 10.90 -20.32 -0.11
CA ALA A 191 11.15 -21.01 1.16
C ALA A 191 11.08 -22.53 0.97
N VAL A 192 10.04 -23.04 0.32
CA VAL A 192 9.86 -24.48 0.08
C VAL A 192 10.97 -25.05 -0.79
N ALA A 193 11.35 -24.37 -1.86
CA ALA A 193 12.48 -24.78 -2.70
C ALA A 193 13.78 -24.87 -1.88
N GLY A 194 14.08 -23.82 -1.11
CA GLY A 194 15.24 -23.81 -0.23
C GLY A 194 15.23 -24.93 0.82
N TRP A 195 14.07 -25.23 1.40
CA TRP A 195 13.95 -26.33 2.38
C TRP A 195 14.15 -27.71 1.76
N ILE A 196 13.60 -27.94 0.58
CA ILE A 196 13.78 -29.21 -0.13
C ILE A 196 15.25 -29.42 -0.52
N LEU A 197 15.92 -28.35 -0.94
CA LEU A 197 17.30 -28.41 -1.39
C LEU A 197 18.31 -28.50 -0.22
N PHE A 198 18.12 -27.69 0.83
CA PHE A 198 19.17 -27.42 1.82
C PHE A 198 18.84 -27.81 3.26
N VAL A 199 17.57 -28.16 3.60
CA VAL A 199 17.14 -28.45 4.98
C VAL A 199 16.69 -29.92 5.10
N PRO A 200 17.56 -30.87 5.44
CA PRO A 200 17.23 -32.31 5.50
C PRO A 200 16.03 -32.62 6.42
N ALA A 201 15.91 -31.89 7.54
CA ALA A 201 14.80 -32.06 8.48
C ALA A 201 13.43 -31.75 7.88
N LEU A 202 13.34 -30.80 6.93
CA LEU A 202 12.11 -30.45 6.22
C LEU A 202 11.96 -31.21 4.91
N ARG A 203 13.07 -31.60 4.25
CA ARG A 203 13.05 -32.38 3.02
C ARG A 203 12.25 -33.68 3.16
N LYS A 204 12.28 -34.32 4.31
CA LYS A 204 11.49 -35.54 4.57
C LYS A 204 9.97 -35.32 4.39
N HIS A 205 9.51 -34.06 4.46
CA HIS A 205 8.11 -33.65 4.25
C HIS A 205 7.86 -33.09 2.84
N TRP A 206 8.73 -33.38 1.87
CA TRP A 206 8.68 -32.78 0.52
C TRP A 206 7.31 -32.90 -0.17
N LYS A 207 6.57 -34.00 0.05
CA LYS A 207 5.22 -34.19 -0.51
C LYS A 207 4.23 -33.14 0.01
N ILE A 208 4.26 -32.87 1.32
CA ILE A 208 3.44 -31.82 1.96
C ILE A 208 3.83 -30.45 1.43
N LEU A 209 5.13 -30.15 1.40
CA LEU A 209 5.67 -28.89 0.96
C LEU A 209 5.31 -28.60 -0.50
N LEU A 210 5.50 -29.57 -1.38
CA LEU A 210 5.14 -29.45 -2.79
C LEU A 210 3.62 -29.31 -2.97
N ALA A 211 2.83 -30.14 -2.26
CA ALA A 211 1.36 -30.07 -2.32
C ALA A 211 0.83 -28.68 -1.93
N VAL A 212 1.38 -28.05 -0.91
CA VAL A 212 1.00 -26.68 -0.50
C VAL A 212 1.29 -25.68 -1.63
N VAL A 213 2.47 -25.73 -2.26
CA VAL A 213 2.80 -24.84 -3.38
C VAL A 213 1.87 -25.07 -4.55
N VAL A 214 1.70 -26.33 -4.97
CA VAL A 214 0.84 -26.71 -6.11
C VAL A 214 -0.62 -26.28 -5.89
N LEU A 215 -1.17 -26.46 -4.69
CA LEU A 215 -2.52 -26.04 -4.36
C LEU A 215 -2.64 -24.51 -4.19
N SER A 216 -1.55 -23.82 -3.87
CA SER A 216 -1.56 -22.36 -3.76
C SER A 216 -1.46 -21.68 -5.12
N LEU A 217 -0.88 -22.30 -6.15
CA LEU A 217 -0.76 -21.70 -7.49
C LEU A 217 -2.12 -21.31 -8.11
N PRO A 218 -3.13 -22.18 -8.17
CA PRO A 218 -4.41 -21.80 -8.79
C PRO A 218 -5.21 -20.78 -8.00
N THR A 219 -4.87 -20.51 -6.71
CA THR A 219 -5.58 -19.50 -5.91
C THR A 219 -5.47 -18.10 -6.49
N MET A 220 -4.43 -17.84 -7.30
CA MET A 220 -4.26 -16.59 -8.03
C MET A 220 -5.40 -16.27 -8.99
N PHE A 221 -6.16 -17.30 -9.43
CA PHE A 221 -7.31 -17.16 -10.33
C PHE A 221 -8.65 -17.38 -9.61
N ALA A 222 -8.64 -17.56 -8.28
CA ALA A 222 -9.86 -17.73 -7.47
C ALA A 222 -10.51 -16.37 -7.18
N THR A 223 -10.91 -15.66 -8.22
CA THR A 223 -11.52 -14.33 -8.24
C THR A 223 -12.65 -14.33 -9.28
N PRO A 224 -13.65 -13.44 -9.19
CA PRO A 224 -14.70 -13.30 -10.21
C PRO A 224 -14.17 -13.09 -11.63
N TYR A 225 -12.97 -12.58 -11.78
CA TYR A 225 -12.33 -12.29 -13.07
C TYR A 225 -11.51 -13.47 -13.64
N GLY A 226 -11.24 -14.51 -12.85
CA GLY A 226 -10.54 -15.71 -13.28
C GLY A 226 -9.19 -15.42 -13.93
N THR A 227 -8.96 -16.00 -15.11
CA THR A 227 -7.68 -15.87 -15.85
C THR A 227 -7.43 -14.49 -16.46
N ARG A 228 -8.45 -13.62 -16.59
CA ARG A 228 -8.27 -12.22 -17.04
C ARG A 228 -7.28 -11.44 -16.16
N LEU A 229 -7.16 -11.84 -14.90
CA LEU A 229 -6.22 -11.26 -13.95
C LEU A 229 -4.74 -11.42 -14.40
N ALA A 230 -4.43 -12.50 -15.14
CA ALA A 230 -3.08 -12.72 -15.66
C ALA A 230 -2.68 -11.65 -16.69
N ASP A 231 -3.62 -11.16 -17.49
CA ASP A 231 -3.34 -10.11 -18.48
C ASP A 231 -3.04 -8.78 -17.76
N THR A 232 -3.82 -8.42 -16.73
CA THR A 232 -3.57 -7.26 -15.89
C THR A 232 -2.17 -7.32 -15.25
N TRP A 233 -1.79 -8.45 -14.66
CA TRP A 233 -0.47 -8.61 -14.07
C TRP A 233 0.65 -8.54 -15.12
N ARG A 234 0.43 -9.13 -16.29
CA ARG A 234 1.40 -9.07 -17.38
C ARG A 234 1.68 -7.62 -17.79
N ILE A 235 0.62 -6.81 -17.97
CA ILE A 235 0.75 -5.39 -18.31
C ILE A 235 1.59 -4.66 -17.25
N ILE A 236 1.25 -4.80 -15.96
CA ILE A 236 1.92 -4.09 -14.87
C ILE A 236 3.38 -4.57 -14.66
N MET A 237 3.65 -5.87 -14.79
CA MET A 237 4.99 -6.42 -14.50
C MET A 237 5.98 -6.26 -15.65
N VAL A 238 5.50 -6.32 -16.90
CA VAL A 238 6.35 -6.32 -18.09
C VAL A 238 6.54 -4.91 -18.66
N SER A 239 5.70 -3.93 -18.28
CA SER A 239 5.83 -2.55 -18.75
C SER A 239 7.23 -1.99 -18.50
N PRO A 240 7.95 -1.54 -19.55
CA PRO A 240 9.22 -0.85 -19.40
C PRO A 240 9.04 0.63 -19.02
N GLU A 241 7.85 1.19 -19.22
CA GLU A 241 7.59 2.62 -19.04
C GLU A 241 7.11 2.95 -17.62
N LEU A 242 6.34 2.07 -16.97
CA LEU A 242 5.86 2.32 -15.60
C LEU A 242 6.98 2.70 -14.62
N PRO A 243 8.16 2.05 -14.59
CA PRO A 243 9.24 2.45 -13.70
C PRO A 243 9.84 3.83 -14.00
N ARG A 244 9.61 4.37 -15.19
CA ARG A 244 10.11 5.69 -15.62
C ARG A 244 9.11 6.80 -15.31
N MET A 245 7.82 6.50 -15.35
CA MET A 245 6.75 7.49 -15.26
C MET A 245 6.05 7.49 -13.88
N ILE A 246 5.99 6.34 -13.23
CA ILE A 246 5.25 6.18 -11.96
C ILE A 246 6.22 5.92 -10.82
N LYS A 247 6.29 6.87 -9.89
CA LYS A 247 7.24 6.87 -8.76
C LYS A 247 7.23 5.57 -7.95
N GLU A 248 6.07 4.98 -7.70
CA GLU A 248 5.99 3.74 -6.92
C GLU A 248 6.63 2.52 -7.62
N HIS A 249 6.72 2.55 -8.95
CA HIS A 249 7.37 1.52 -9.76
C HIS A 249 8.85 1.78 -9.99
N ALA A 250 9.33 2.99 -9.68
CA ALA A 250 10.74 3.38 -9.82
C ALA A 250 11.62 2.84 -8.69
N PRO A 251 12.93 2.73 -8.90
CA PRO A 251 13.89 2.61 -7.81
C PRO A 251 13.76 3.80 -6.85
N PRO A 252 14.00 3.62 -5.54
CA PRO A 252 13.98 4.72 -4.58
C PRO A 252 15.09 5.74 -4.91
N GLY A 253 14.73 7.03 -5.00
CA GLY A 253 15.66 8.12 -5.27
C GLY A 253 16.59 8.38 -4.08
N LEU A 254 17.88 8.64 -4.35
CA LEU A 254 18.88 8.92 -3.28
C LEU A 254 18.69 10.30 -2.64
N ASP A 255 17.90 11.16 -3.23
CA ASP A 255 17.44 12.46 -2.71
C ASP A 255 16.36 12.33 -1.64
N GLU A 256 15.71 11.17 -1.55
CA GLU A 256 14.66 10.91 -0.58
C GLU A 256 15.22 10.37 0.74
N THR A 257 14.80 10.96 1.86
CA THR A 257 15.21 10.50 3.21
C THR A 257 14.71 9.09 3.53
N SER A 258 13.56 8.67 2.99
CA SER A 258 13.02 7.31 3.12
C SER A 258 13.96 6.26 2.51
N THR A 259 14.65 6.58 1.42
CA THR A 259 15.64 5.70 0.78
C THR A 259 16.81 5.38 1.71
N TRP A 260 17.31 6.39 2.41
CA TRP A 260 18.38 6.18 3.39
C TRP A 260 17.92 5.34 4.58
N ALA A 261 16.65 5.43 4.96
CA ALA A 261 16.09 4.53 5.98
C ALA A 261 16.01 3.09 5.49
N ILE A 262 15.66 2.84 4.22
CA ILE A 262 15.67 1.49 3.61
C ILE A 262 17.10 0.92 3.63
N ILE A 263 18.08 1.71 3.18
CA ILE A 263 19.49 1.30 3.14
C ILE A 263 20.01 1.03 4.56
N ALA A 264 19.76 1.95 5.51
CA ALA A 264 20.19 1.79 6.90
C ALA A 264 19.56 0.54 7.55
N PHE A 265 18.26 0.32 7.37
CA PHE A 265 17.60 -0.87 7.89
C PHE A 265 18.14 -2.14 7.24
N GLY A 266 18.47 -2.11 5.93
CA GLY A 266 19.14 -3.20 5.21
C GLY A 266 20.53 -3.49 5.76
N ALA A 267 21.33 -2.48 6.03
CA ALA A 267 22.66 -2.61 6.64
C ALA A 267 22.57 -3.17 8.06
N ILE A 268 21.63 -2.69 8.88
CA ILE A 268 21.38 -3.21 10.22
C ILE A 268 20.98 -4.69 10.15
N TYR A 269 20.07 -5.04 9.24
CA TYR A 269 19.65 -6.42 9.01
C TYR A 269 20.83 -7.34 8.67
N ALA A 270 21.61 -6.95 7.68
CA ALA A 270 22.80 -7.72 7.23
C ALA A 270 23.85 -7.86 8.36
N PHE A 271 24.12 -6.78 9.10
CA PHE A 271 25.01 -6.80 10.25
C PHE A 271 24.52 -7.76 11.34
N MET A 272 23.25 -7.72 11.69
CA MET A 272 22.68 -8.62 12.70
C MET A 272 22.71 -10.07 12.22
N LEU A 273 22.35 -10.34 10.96
CA LEU A 273 22.39 -11.68 10.36
C LEU A 273 23.81 -12.25 10.32
N ALA A 274 24.82 -11.43 10.02
CA ALA A 274 26.24 -11.82 10.07
C ALA A 274 26.71 -12.23 11.48
N GLY A 275 25.97 -11.88 12.50
CA GLY A 275 26.17 -12.33 13.88
C GLY A 275 25.72 -13.77 14.13
N VAL A 276 24.92 -14.37 13.26
CA VAL A 276 24.44 -15.75 13.38
C VAL A 276 25.54 -16.72 12.94
N PRO A 277 25.84 -17.80 13.69
CA PRO A 277 26.77 -18.82 13.24
C PRO A 277 26.30 -19.44 11.91
N ARG A 278 27.20 -19.59 10.94
CA ARG A 278 26.88 -20.07 9.57
C ARG A 278 26.04 -21.36 9.56
N ARG A 279 26.33 -22.28 10.49
CA ARG A 279 25.61 -23.56 10.61
C ARG A 279 24.17 -23.44 11.13
N GLU A 280 23.82 -22.30 11.72
CA GLU A 280 22.50 -22.01 12.29
C GLU A 280 21.63 -21.15 11.35
N ILE A 281 22.19 -20.65 10.22
CA ILE A 281 21.45 -19.83 9.27
C ILE A 281 20.31 -20.65 8.65
N ARG A 282 19.11 -20.06 8.69
CA ARG A 282 17.91 -20.64 8.10
C ARG A 282 17.59 -20.00 6.75
N ILE A 283 16.93 -20.75 5.88
CA ILE A 283 16.51 -20.28 4.54
C ILE A 283 15.60 -19.05 4.66
N VAL A 284 14.63 -19.08 5.59
CA VAL A 284 13.73 -17.92 5.77
C VAL A 284 14.48 -16.64 6.11
N TRP A 285 15.61 -16.70 6.81
CA TRP A 285 16.39 -15.50 7.13
C TRP A 285 17.16 -14.90 5.95
N LEU A 286 17.22 -15.61 4.81
CA LEU A 286 17.80 -15.08 3.57
C LEU A 286 16.75 -14.37 2.71
N LEU A 287 15.45 -14.68 2.87
CA LEU A 287 14.37 -14.09 2.08
C LEU A 287 14.24 -12.57 2.23
N PRO A 288 14.48 -11.95 3.41
CA PRO A 288 14.50 -10.49 3.52
C PRO A 288 15.56 -9.82 2.64
N LEU A 289 16.67 -10.48 2.30
CA LEU A 289 17.65 -9.95 1.35
C LEU A 289 17.09 -9.88 -0.07
N VAL A 290 16.24 -10.84 -0.45
CA VAL A 290 15.52 -10.80 -1.73
C VAL A 290 14.53 -9.62 -1.72
N TRP A 291 13.77 -9.45 -0.65
CA TRP A 291 12.85 -8.32 -0.51
C TRP A 291 13.57 -6.96 -0.42
N PHE A 292 14.77 -6.91 0.15
CA PHE A 292 15.62 -5.72 0.12
C PHE A 292 16.01 -5.36 -1.32
N TYR A 293 16.49 -6.34 -2.09
CA TYR A 293 16.80 -6.14 -3.51
C TYR A 293 15.58 -5.64 -4.29
N LEU A 294 14.42 -6.26 -4.09
CA LEU A 294 13.17 -5.83 -4.72
C LEU A 294 12.76 -4.43 -4.28
N GLY A 295 12.96 -4.07 -3.00
CA GLY A 295 12.70 -2.72 -2.48
C GLY A 295 13.61 -1.65 -3.07
N MET A 296 14.87 -2.00 -3.33
CA MET A 296 15.82 -1.12 -4.04
C MET A 296 15.57 -1.06 -5.54
N SER A 297 14.88 -2.05 -6.10
CA SER A 297 14.49 -2.06 -7.52
C SER A 297 13.19 -1.30 -7.78
N ARG A 298 12.25 -1.32 -6.83
CA ARG A 298 10.96 -0.63 -6.89
C ARG A 298 10.55 -0.24 -5.48
N VAL A 299 10.39 1.05 -5.21
CA VAL A 299 10.15 1.59 -3.85
C VAL A 299 8.92 0.98 -3.16
N ARG A 300 7.90 0.59 -3.93
CA ARG A 300 6.69 -0.07 -3.41
C ARG A 300 6.93 -1.40 -2.67
N HIS A 301 8.10 -2.02 -2.82
CA HIS A 301 8.47 -3.24 -2.10
C HIS A 301 9.20 -2.97 -0.78
N ALA A 302 9.61 -1.73 -0.51
CA ALA A 302 10.32 -1.38 0.72
C ALA A 302 9.55 -1.72 2.01
N PRO A 303 8.22 -1.49 2.12
CA PRO A 303 7.45 -1.93 3.28
C PRO A 303 7.51 -3.45 3.50
N LEU A 304 7.51 -4.22 2.41
CA LEU A 304 7.54 -5.68 2.46
C LEU A 304 8.87 -6.18 3.01
N PHE A 305 9.99 -5.56 2.58
CA PHE A 305 11.30 -5.80 3.16
C PHE A 305 11.32 -5.48 4.67
N SER A 306 10.82 -4.30 5.06
CA SER A 306 10.81 -3.86 6.46
C SER A 306 10.06 -4.85 7.37
N ILE A 307 8.91 -5.34 6.92
CA ILE A 307 8.06 -6.30 7.64
C ILE A 307 8.77 -7.64 7.82
N VAL A 308 9.25 -8.25 6.73
CA VAL A 308 9.92 -9.56 6.80
C VAL A 308 11.24 -9.45 7.54
N GLY A 309 11.95 -8.33 7.42
CA GLY A 309 13.17 -8.03 8.16
C GLY A 309 12.97 -7.99 9.66
N MET A 310 11.94 -7.29 10.15
CA MET A 310 11.60 -7.26 11.58
C MET A 310 11.24 -8.64 12.13
N ILE A 311 10.44 -9.42 11.40
CA ILE A 311 10.07 -10.79 11.80
C ILE A 311 11.32 -11.68 11.88
N ALA A 312 12.20 -11.60 10.89
CA ALA A 312 13.43 -12.37 10.86
C ALA A 312 14.38 -11.99 12.00
N ILE A 313 14.58 -10.68 12.27
CA ILE A 313 15.39 -10.20 13.39
C ILE A 313 14.85 -10.78 14.71
N ALA A 314 13.55 -10.72 14.94
CA ALA A 314 12.92 -11.27 16.12
C ALA A 314 13.16 -12.80 16.27
N ASP A 315 13.29 -13.54 15.16
CA ASP A 315 13.49 -14.99 15.17
C ASP A 315 14.97 -15.39 15.33
N PHE A 316 15.91 -14.64 14.74
CA PHE A 316 17.32 -15.01 14.77
C PHE A 316 18.18 -14.27 15.80
N PHE A 317 17.81 -13.07 16.25
CA PHE A 317 18.67 -12.25 17.12
C PHE A 317 19.15 -12.99 18.37
N PRO A 318 18.33 -13.81 19.09
CA PRO A 318 18.79 -14.56 20.26
C PRO A 318 19.94 -15.55 19.95
N ARG A 319 20.12 -15.93 18.69
CA ARG A 319 21.18 -16.88 18.25
C ARG A 319 22.46 -16.19 17.86
N THR A 320 22.47 -14.86 17.74
CA THR A 320 23.61 -14.08 17.31
C THR A 320 24.74 -14.08 18.35
N ARG A 321 25.98 -13.93 17.89
CA ARG A 321 27.12 -13.67 18.77
C ARG A 321 26.94 -12.37 19.58
N TRP A 322 26.16 -11.43 19.06
CA TRP A 322 25.85 -10.17 19.73
C TRP A 322 24.99 -10.39 20.98
N ALA A 323 23.91 -11.15 20.86
CA ALA A 323 23.05 -11.52 21.98
C ALA A 323 23.82 -12.30 23.06
N LYS A 324 24.64 -13.26 22.64
CA LYS A 324 25.52 -14.05 23.55
C LYS A 324 26.49 -13.15 24.31
N ARG A 325 27.09 -12.13 23.64
CA ARG A 325 28.00 -11.17 24.28
C ARG A 325 27.28 -10.25 25.28
N LEU A 326 26.10 -9.77 24.92
CA LEU A 326 25.28 -8.94 25.82
C LEU A 326 24.90 -9.73 27.07
N LEU A 327 24.46 -10.98 26.91
CA LEU A 327 24.14 -11.87 28.04
C LEU A 327 25.36 -12.15 28.94
N ALA A 328 26.51 -12.44 28.35
CA ALA A 328 27.74 -12.71 29.10
C ALA A 328 28.23 -11.49 29.89
N LYS A 329 27.90 -10.28 29.47
CA LYS A 329 28.19 -9.02 30.16
C LYS A 329 27.13 -8.62 31.19
N GLY A 330 26.06 -9.40 31.35
CA GLY A 330 24.93 -9.03 32.23
C GLY A 330 24.21 -7.77 31.78
N SER A 331 24.17 -7.50 30.46
CA SER A 331 23.60 -6.28 29.92
C SER A 331 22.08 -6.33 29.83
N ASP A 332 21.38 -5.30 30.27
CA ASP A 332 19.92 -5.15 30.18
C ASP A 332 19.38 -4.96 28.75
N TRP A 333 20.29 -4.73 27.79
CA TRP A 333 19.92 -4.55 26.36
C TRP A 333 19.44 -5.84 25.68
N PHE A 334 19.64 -6.98 26.30
CA PHE A 334 19.16 -8.29 25.84
C PHE A 334 18.76 -9.17 27.01
N ALA A 335 17.55 -9.72 26.94
CA ALA A 335 17.08 -10.76 27.83
C ALA A 335 16.65 -12.00 27.00
N PRO A 336 17.08 -13.22 27.38
CA PRO A 336 16.63 -14.42 26.68
C PRO A 336 15.11 -14.48 26.62
N PRO A 337 14.51 -14.78 25.46
CA PRO A 337 13.06 -14.89 25.34
C PRO A 337 12.54 -16.01 26.24
N ALA A 338 11.38 -15.83 26.86
CA ALA A 338 10.71 -16.87 27.65
C ALA A 338 10.33 -18.05 26.74
N ASP A 339 10.41 -19.28 27.28
CA ASP A 339 10.10 -20.51 26.53
C ASP A 339 8.68 -20.52 25.94
N LYS A 340 7.73 -19.86 26.59
CA LYS A 340 6.37 -19.67 26.10
C LYS A 340 6.08 -18.19 25.88
N VAL A 341 6.21 -17.75 24.64
CA VAL A 341 5.77 -16.42 24.24
C VAL A 341 4.27 -16.47 23.97
N GLU A 342 3.45 -15.88 24.85
CA GLU A 342 2.02 -15.72 24.60
C GLU A 342 1.80 -14.87 23.33
N SER A 343 1.23 -15.49 22.31
CA SER A 343 0.97 -14.85 20.99
C SER A 343 -0.49 -14.42 20.83
N GLY A 344 -1.23 -14.30 21.93
CA GLY A 344 -2.67 -13.98 21.89
C GLY A 344 -2.95 -12.58 21.32
N LEU A 345 -4.18 -12.38 20.82
CA LEU A 345 -4.68 -11.09 20.33
C LEU A 345 -5.19 -10.17 21.46
N ARG A 346 -5.07 -10.60 22.72
CA ARG A 346 -5.58 -9.85 23.89
C ARG A 346 -4.98 -8.45 24.03
N TRP A 347 -3.77 -8.23 23.51
CA TRP A 347 -3.14 -6.91 23.50
C TRP A 347 -3.92 -5.89 22.65
N LEU A 348 -4.76 -6.33 21.70
CA LEU A 348 -5.58 -5.44 20.85
C LEU A 348 -6.71 -4.75 21.61
N VAL A 349 -7.11 -5.27 22.77
CA VAL A 349 -8.26 -4.72 23.54
C VAL A 349 -8.02 -3.24 23.88
N VAL A 350 -6.86 -2.90 24.43
CA VAL A 350 -6.55 -1.51 24.80
C VAL A 350 -6.37 -0.61 23.55
N PRO A 351 -5.61 -1.00 22.50
CA PRO A 351 -5.59 -0.30 21.24
C PRO A 351 -6.98 -0.01 20.64
N LEU A 352 -7.85 -1.00 20.58
CA LEU A 352 -9.19 -0.81 20.02
C LEU A 352 -10.04 0.13 20.88
N LEU A 353 -9.99 0.00 22.21
CA LEU A 353 -10.65 0.95 23.11
C LEU A 353 -10.11 2.36 22.95
N PHE A 354 -8.79 2.51 22.80
CA PHE A 354 -8.16 3.81 22.53
C PHE A 354 -8.70 4.43 21.23
N VAL A 355 -8.74 3.67 20.13
CA VAL A 355 -9.29 4.16 18.85
C VAL A 355 -10.77 4.51 18.99
N LEU A 356 -11.58 3.69 19.66
CA LEU A 356 -12.99 3.99 19.90
C LEU A 356 -13.20 5.28 20.71
N ILE A 357 -12.35 5.54 21.70
CA ILE A 357 -12.36 6.80 22.45
C ILE A 357 -12.04 7.97 21.52
N CYS A 358 -11.01 7.83 20.66
CA CYS A 358 -10.67 8.85 19.68
C CYS A 358 -11.80 9.13 18.70
N ILE A 359 -12.50 8.08 18.22
CA ILE A 359 -13.70 8.20 17.39
C ILE A 359 -14.80 8.97 18.13
N GLY A 360 -15.03 8.63 19.42
CA GLY A 360 -16.03 9.33 20.23
C GLY A 360 -15.71 10.80 20.47
N ILE A 361 -14.44 11.15 20.61
CA ILE A 361 -13.98 12.54 20.72
C ILE A 361 -14.21 13.28 19.39
N GLN A 362 -13.79 12.68 18.27
CA GLN A 362 -13.98 13.24 16.92
C GLN A 362 -15.47 13.46 16.60
N SER A 363 -16.34 12.51 16.92
CA SER A 363 -17.77 12.61 16.64
C SER A 363 -18.48 13.72 17.43
N ARG A 364 -17.88 14.17 18.54
CA ARG A 364 -18.36 15.30 19.35
C ARG A 364 -17.74 16.63 18.94
N HIS A 365 -16.85 16.63 17.94
CA HIS A 365 -16.11 17.81 17.51
C HIS A 365 -15.31 18.51 18.63
N GLU A 366 -14.88 17.73 19.62
CA GLU A 366 -14.06 18.26 20.72
C GLU A 366 -12.72 18.77 20.17
N PRO A 367 -12.26 19.99 20.51
CA PRO A 367 -11.08 20.63 19.94
C PRO A 367 -9.77 20.08 20.53
N ILE A 368 -9.62 18.76 20.60
CA ILE A 368 -8.42 18.11 21.07
C ILE A 368 -7.48 17.90 19.90
N PRO A 369 -6.28 18.51 19.91
CA PRO A 369 -5.31 18.35 18.80
C PRO A 369 -5.07 16.87 18.44
N VAL A 370 -4.96 16.56 17.14
CA VAL A 370 -4.75 15.23 16.58
C VAL A 370 -5.95 14.30 16.72
N VAL A 371 -6.62 14.31 17.87
CA VAL A 371 -7.67 13.34 18.21
C VAL A 371 -9.06 13.82 17.81
N GLY A 372 -9.37 15.10 17.99
CA GLY A 372 -10.71 15.64 17.81
C GLY A 372 -10.83 16.81 16.81
N SER A 373 -9.72 17.20 16.18
CA SER A 373 -9.68 18.42 15.31
C SER A 373 -9.99 18.15 13.83
N GLY A 374 -10.65 17.05 13.50
CA GLY A 374 -10.80 16.54 12.13
C GLY A 374 -9.61 15.66 11.72
N TRP A 375 -9.88 14.58 10.99
CA TRP A 375 -8.82 13.62 10.67
C TRP A 375 -8.36 13.72 9.22
N ALA A 376 -9.26 13.48 8.28
CA ALA A 376 -8.95 13.56 6.87
C ALA A 376 -8.78 15.01 6.44
N GLN A 377 -7.59 15.35 5.95
CA GLN A 377 -7.28 16.67 5.40
C GLN A 377 -6.65 16.47 4.04
N LEU A 378 -7.35 16.90 3.00
CA LEU A 378 -6.80 16.92 1.66
C LEU A 378 -5.85 18.11 1.52
N ASP A 379 -4.69 17.85 0.95
CA ASP A 379 -3.67 18.88 0.66
C ASP A 379 -4.16 19.73 -0.53
N PRO A 380 -4.45 21.04 -0.34
CA PRO A 380 -4.96 21.89 -1.41
C PRO A 380 -3.94 22.16 -2.53
N THR A 381 -2.65 21.87 -2.30
CA THR A 381 -1.60 21.96 -3.33
C THR A 381 -1.56 20.72 -4.22
N LEU A 382 -2.22 19.64 -3.82
CA LEU A 382 -2.31 18.38 -4.54
C LEU A 382 -3.71 18.14 -5.12
N TRP A 383 -4.75 18.50 -4.36
CA TRP A 383 -6.13 18.25 -4.72
C TRP A 383 -6.86 19.56 -5.07
N PRO A 384 -7.60 19.64 -6.18
CA PRO A 384 -8.24 20.86 -6.65
C PRO A 384 -9.53 21.20 -5.87
N ILE A 385 -9.43 21.20 -4.51
CA ILE A 385 -10.56 21.45 -3.61
C ILE A 385 -11.10 22.87 -3.73
N ASP A 386 -10.27 23.82 -4.12
CA ASP A 386 -10.61 25.22 -4.35
C ASP A 386 -11.37 25.44 -5.67
N LEU A 387 -11.45 24.41 -6.54
CA LEU A 387 -12.28 24.42 -7.75
C LEU A 387 -13.65 23.75 -7.57
N ASN A 388 -13.94 23.20 -6.39
CA ASN A 388 -15.18 22.43 -6.17
C ASN A 388 -16.45 23.24 -6.46
N GLU A 389 -16.49 24.53 -6.15
CA GLU A 389 -17.65 25.38 -6.37
C GLU A 389 -17.94 25.51 -7.87
N GLU A 390 -16.93 25.83 -8.68
CA GLU A 390 -17.03 25.97 -10.12
C GLU A 390 -17.39 24.65 -10.80
N LEU A 391 -16.75 23.57 -10.40
CA LEU A 391 -17.03 22.23 -10.94
C LEU A 391 -18.47 21.81 -10.62
N SER A 392 -18.94 22.02 -9.38
CA SER A 392 -20.31 21.70 -8.98
C SER A 392 -21.34 22.55 -9.72
N LYS A 393 -21.05 23.84 -9.98
CA LYS A 393 -21.89 24.71 -10.78
C LYS A 393 -22.04 24.18 -12.20
N ILE A 394 -20.91 23.80 -12.86
CA ILE A 394 -20.94 23.23 -14.21
C ILE A 394 -21.76 21.92 -14.23
N GLU A 395 -21.62 21.05 -13.24
CA GLU A 395 -22.40 19.82 -13.13
C GLU A 395 -23.90 20.09 -12.97
N SER A 396 -24.28 21.13 -12.23
CA SER A 396 -25.67 21.48 -12.02
C SER A 396 -26.38 22.01 -13.28
N GLU A 397 -25.63 22.64 -14.17
CA GLU A 397 -26.12 23.22 -15.43
C GLU A 397 -26.24 22.19 -16.58
N ARG A 398 -25.75 20.96 -16.38
CA ARG A 398 -25.70 19.93 -17.42
C ARG A 398 -26.39 18.64 -16.96
N SER A 399 -27.17 18.02 -17.84
CA SER A 399 -27.80 16.71 -17.64
C SER A 399 -26.90 15.55 -18.10
N GLU A 400 -26.17 15.77 -19.18
CA GLU A 400 -25.34 14.75 -19.84
C GLU A 400 -23.94 14.68 -19.23
N PRO A 401 -23.25 13.54 -19.35
CA PRO A 401 -21.86 13.38 -18.98
C PRO A 401 -20.95 14.41 -19.66
N ILE A 402 -20.00 14.97 -18.94
CA ILE A 402 -19.17 16.09 -19.37
C ILE A 402 -17.74 15.62 -19.59
N PRO A 403 -17.23 15.48 -20.84
CA PRO A 403 -15.83 15.23 -21.08
C PRO A 403 -14.96 16.36 -20.52
N ILE A 404 -13.88 16.01 -19.81
CA ILE A 404 -12.92 16.98 -19.28
C ILE A 404 -11.49 16.44 -19.45
N PHE A 405 -10.63 17.27 -20.04
CA PHE A 405 -9.18 16.99 -19.97
C PHE A 405 -8.73 17.15 -18.51
N ASN A 406 -7.97 16.19 -18.04
CA ASN A 406 -7.29 16.27 -16.74
C ASN A 406 -5.98 15.48 -16.80
N GLU A 407 -5.06 15.84 -15.94
CA GLU A 407 -3.86 15.05 -15.75
C GLU A 407 -4.11 13.87 -14.78
N PHE A 408 -3.22 12.89 -14.86
CA PHE A 408 -3.24 11.61 -14.16
C PHE A 408 -3.63 11.71 -12.68
N ILE A 409 -3.05 12.67 -11.95
CA ILE A 409 -3.23 12.81 -10.50
C ILE A 409 -4.66 13.22 -10.10
N HIS A 410 -5.37 13.96 -10.96
CA HIS A 410 -6.66 14.53 -10.62
C HIS A 410 -7.86 13.65 -11.03
N GLY A 411 -7.62 12.58 -11.82
CA GLY A 411 -8.69 11.71 -12.31
C GLY A 411 -9.52 11.07 -11.20
N GLY A 412 -8.85 10.48 -10.21
CA GLY A 412 -9.55 9.88 -9.06
C GLY A 412 -10.40 10.87 -8.27
N PHE A 413 -9.91 12.11 -8.08
CA PHE A 413 -10.66 13.18 -7.41
C PHE A 413 -11.95 13.53 -8.17
N LEU A 414 -11.89 13.74 -9.48
CA LEU A 414 -13.04 14.00 -10.32
C LEU A 414 -14.06 12.86 -10.26
N ILE A 415 -13.59 11.61 -10.39
CA ILE A 415 -14.45 10.42 -10.32
C ILE A 415 -15.25 10.39 -9.01
N ARG A 416 -14.65 10.82 -7.88
CA ARG A 416 -15.30 10.78 -6.57
C ARG A 416 -16.21 11.96 -6.30
N TYR A 417 -15.73 13.19 -6.56
CA TYR A 417 -16.42 14.40 -6.12
C TYR A 417 -17.29 15.04 -7.20
N HIS A 418 -16.99 14.74 -8.48
CA HIS A 418 -17.66 15.32 -9.64
C HIS A 418 -18.04 14.24 -10.66
N PRO A 419 -18.96 13.32 -10.32
CA PRO A 419 -19.25 12.10 -11.09
C PRO A 419 -19.89 12.33 -12.46
N LYS A 420 -20.39 13.53 -12.78
CA LYS A 420 -20.85 13.86 -14.14
C LYS A 420 -19.70 14.11 -15.11
N PHE A 421 -18.53 14.48 -14.60
CA PHE A 421 -17.36 14.57 -15.46
C PHE A 421 -16.88 13.18 -15.88
N ARG A 422 -16.53 13.06 -17.16
CA ARG A 422 -15.81 11.92 -17.72
C ARG A 422 -14.35 12.32 -17.89
N THR A 423 -13.48 11.65 -17.17
CA THR A 423 -12.07 11.99 -17.13
C THR A 423 -11.37 11.64 -18.42
N PHE A 424 -10.32 12.40 -18.77
CA PHE A 424 -9.39 12.05 -19.85
C PHE A 424 -8.53 10.85 -19.44
N ILE A 425 -8.05 10.86 -18.19
CA ILE A 425 -7.19 9.83 -17.60
C ILE A 425 -7.36 9.77 -16.08
N ASP A 426 -6.95 8.66 -15.49
CA ASP A 426 -6.76 8.45 -14.05
C ASP A 426 -5.56 7.50 -13.79
N ASP A 427 -5.32 7.09 -12.54
CA ASP A 427 -4.15 6.30 -12.16
C ASP A 427 -4.26 4.78 -12.39
N ARG A 428 -5.26 4.31 -13.14
CA ARG A 428 -5.40 2.91 -13.57
C ARG A 428 -4.49 2.60 -14.77
N CYS A 429 -3.19 2.61 -14.55
CA CYS A 429 -2.17 2.48 -15.60
C CYS A 429 -2.37 1.28 -16.54
N GLU A 430 -2.90 0.16 -15.99
CA GLU A 430 -3.17 -1.06 -16.75
C GLU A 430 -4.27 -0.90 -17.81
N LEU A 431 -5.16 0.10 -17.65
CA LEU A 431 -6.19 0.43 -18.64
C LEU A 431 -5.59 1.17 -19.83
N PHE A 432 -4.76 2.17 -19.55
CA PHE A 432 -4.28 3.11 -20.58
C PHE A 432 -3.13 2.54 -21.41
N GLY A 433 -2.28 1.71 -20.83
CA GLY A 433 -1.12 1.12 -21.49
C GLY A 433 0.04 2.11 -21.74
N ASP A 434 1.21 1.57 -22.04
CA ASP A 434 2.46 2.32 -22.12
C ASP A 434 2.43 3.43 -23.17
N ALA A 435 1.81 3.18 -24.34
CA ALA A 435 1.81 4.15 -25.44
C ALA A 435 1.07 5.44 -25.07
N PHE A 436 -0.12 5.32 -24.45
CA PHE A 436 -0.91 6.48 -24.04
C PHE A 436 -0.27 7.22 -22.86
N LEU A 437 0.23 6.46 -21.87
CA LEU A 437 0.92 7.05 -20.73
C LEU A 437 2.18 7.82 -21.14
N LYS A 438 2.94 7.27 -22.10
CA LYS A 438 4.12 7.90 -22.64
C LYS A 438 3.76 9.18 -23.39
N ASP A 439 2.73 9.14 -24.23
CA ASP A 439 2.22 10.28 -24.99
C ASP A 439 1.81 11.42 -24.04
N LEU A 440 1.12 11.10 -22.94
CA LEU A 440 0.74 12.08 -21.93
C LEU A 440 1.94 12.67 -21.18
N VAL A 441 2.83 11.82 -20.66
CA VAL A 441 3.90 12.30 -19.78
C VAL A 441 4.98 13.06 -20.53
N TYR A 442 5.38 12.58 -21.70
CA TYR A 442 6.42 13.27 -22.50
C TYR A 442 5.85 14.43 -23.33
N GLY A 443 4.60 14.30 -23.81
CA GLY A 443 3.90 15.37 -24.53
C GLY A 443 3.80 16.67 -23.76
N GLU A 444 3.74 16.59 -22.40
CA GLU A 444 3.80 17.77 -21.53
C GLU A 444 5.05 18.65 -21.78
N PHE A 445 6.18 18.02 -22.07
CA PHE A 445 7.49 18.70 -22.21
C PHE A 445 7.90 18.92 -23.65
N GLU A 446 7.42 18.10 -24.60
CA GLU A 446 7.83 18.15 -26.01
C GLU A 446 6.98 19.12 -26.81
N ASP A 447 5.67 18.92 -26.91
CA ASP A 447 4.71 19.74 -27.64
C ASP A 447 3.29 19.62 -27.03
N PRO A 448 3.01 20.27 -25.90
CA PRO A 448 1.70 20.15 -25.23
C PRO A 448 0.53 20.54 -26.13
N ALA A 449 0.67 21.58 -26.97
CA ALA A 449 -0.39 22.06 -27.84
C ALA A 449 -0.70 21.07 -28.97
N GLY A 450 0.34 20.51 -29.61
CA GLY A 450 0.19 19.51 -30.65
C GLY A 450 -0.44 18.22 -30.12
N HIS A 451 -0.05 17.77 -28.92
CA HIS A 451 -0.66 16.61 -28.26
C HIS A 451 -2.15 16.84 -27.94
N ILE A 452 -2.52 18.01 -27.38
CA ILE A 452 -3.93 18.37 -27.12
C ILE A 452 -4.73 18.30 -28.43
N ALA A 453 -4.23 18.93 -29.51
CA ALA A 453 -4.92 18.92 -30.81
C ALA A 453 -5.05 17.48 -31.38
N GLY A 454 -4.03 16.65 -31.20
CA GLY A 454 -4.06 15.25 -31.62
C GLY A 454 -5.10 14.44 -30.84
N TRP A 455 -5.22 14.65 -29.52
CA TRP A 455 -6.23 13.98 -28.71
C TRP A 455 -7.65 14.46 -29.02
N GLU A 456 -7.86 15.76 -29.29
CA GLU A 456 -9.14 16.28 -29.77
C GLU A 456 -9.56 15.66 -31.10
N ALA A 457 -8.62 15.51 -32.02
CA ALA A 457 -8.89 14.84 -33.29
C ALA A 457 -9.23 13.36 -33.13
N LYS A 458 -8.64 12.68 -32.16
CA LYS A 458 -8.82 11.25 -31.90
C LYS A 458 -10.05 10.92 -31.05
N TYR A 459 -10.27 11.67 -29.98
CA TYR A 459 -11.29 11.36 -28.95
C TYR A 459 -12.50 12.32 -28.98
N GLY A 460 -12.47 13.34 -29.84
CA GLY A 460 -13.47 14.39 -29.91
C GLY A 460 -13.13 15.60 -29.03
N LEU A 461 -13.80 16.70 -29.31
CA LEU A 461 -13.62 17.93 -28.55
C LEU A 461 -14.18 17.77 -27.12
N PHE A 462 -13.44 18.25 -26.16
CA PHE A 462 -13.90 18.35 -24.77
C PHE A 462 -14.16 19.81 -24.38
N PRO A 463 -15.28 20.10 -23.66
CA PRO A 463 -15.69 21.47 -23.33
C PRO A 463 -14.93 22.09 -22.17
N TYR A 464 -14.23 21.27 -21.36
CA TYR A 464 -13.50 21.72 -20.18
C TYR A 464 -12.12 21.07 -20.10
N ALA A 465 -11.16 21.80 -19.50
CA ALA A 465 -9.84 21.29 -19.20
C ALA A 465 -9.44 21.69 -17.77
N MET A 466 -8.83 20.74 -17.06
CA MET A 466 -8.33 20.91 -15.70
C MET A 466 -6.88 20.37 -15.60
N PRO A 467 -5.91 21.03 -16.28
CA PRO A 467 -4.50 20.69 -16.14
C PRO A 467 -3.99 21.05 -14.72
N LYS A 468 -2.89 20.44 -14.32
CA LYS A 468 -2.16 20.82 -13.10
C LYS A 468 -1.62 22.23 -13.26
N THR A 469 -1.83 23.07 -12.26
CA THR A 469 -1.36 24.47 -12.28
C THR A 469 0.16 24.53 -12.49
N GLY A 470 0.57 25.26 -13.52
CA GLY A 470 1.98 25.44 -13.89
C GLY A 470 2.59 24.28 -14.68
N SER A 471 1.80 23.30 -15.14
CA SER A 471 2.25 22.27 -16.08
C SER A 471 2.38 22.82 -17.51
N GLY A 472 3.08 22.07 -18.40
CA GLY A 472 3.14 22.42 -19.82
C GLY A 472 1.77 22.47 -20.47
N TYR A 473 0.83 21.63 -20.01
CA TYR A 473 -0.56 21.68 -20.48
C TYR A 473 -1.32 22.91 -19.99
N ASP A 474 -1.12 23.36 -18.73
CA ASP A 474 -1.70 24.60 -18.22
C ASP A 474 -1.25 25.80 -19.06
N ASP A 475 0.04 25.87 -19.40
CA ASP A 475 0.60 26.88 -20.27
C ASP A 475 0.02 26.83 -21.69
N ALA A 476 -0.18 25.64 -22.25
CA ALA A 476 -0.77 25.47 -23.58
C ALA A 476 -2.20 25.96 -23.63
N PHE A 477 -3.07 25.56 -22.66
CA PHE A 477 -4.43 26.04 -22.57
C PHE A 477 -4.52 27.55 -22.34
N ALA A 478 -3.62 28.13 -21.54
CA ALA A 478 -3.58 29.57 -21.28
C ALA A 478 -3.23 30.40 -22.52
N ARG A 479 -2.41 29.86 -23.46
CA ARG A 479 -2.01 30.55 -24.67
C ARG A 479 -2.94 30.36 -25.85
N ASP A 480 -3.77 29.30 -25.80
CA ASP A 480 -4.70 29.00 -26.91
C ASP A 480 -5.96 29.89 -26.80
N GLY A 481 -6.18 30.71 -27.82
CA GLY A 481 -7.29 31.65 -27.88
C GLY A 481 -8.70 31.03 -27.87
N HIS A 482 -8.81 29.70 -28.07
CA HIS A 482 -10.07 28.97 -28.01
C HIS A 482 -10.51 28.64 -26.56
N TRP A 483 -9.67 28.90 -25.57
CA TRP A 483 -9.93 28.61 -24.20
C TRP A 483 -10.06 29.88 -23.35
N GLU A 484 -10.93 29.83 -22.35
CA GLU A 484 -11.13 30.85 -21.33
C GLU A 484 -10.78 30.25 -19.96
N LEU A 485 -9.92 30.93 -19.21
CA LEU A 485 -9.62 30.57 -17.82
C LEU A 485 -10.83 30.90 -16.95
N VAL A 486 -11.48 29.88 -16.40
CA VAL A 486 -12.56 30.02 -15.44
C VAL A 486 -12.02 30.38 -14.05
N LYS A 487 -11.03 29.59 -13.59
CA LYS A 487 -10.37 29.83 -12.32
C LYS A 487 -9.00 29.14 -12.27
N ARG A 488 -8.01 29.82 -11.72
CA ARG A 488 -6.69 29.25 -11.40
C ARG A 488 -6.69 28.82 -9.93
N GLY A 489 -6.59 27.50 -9.69
CA GLY A 489 -6.46 26.92 -8.37
C GLY A 489 -5.01 26.66 -7.98
N LEU A 490 -4.80 26.18 -6.74
CA LEU A 490 -3.49 25.80 -6.24
C LEU A 490 -2.98 24.50 -6.90
N ALA A 491 -3.84 23.49 -7.03
CA ALA A 491 -3.49 22.21 -7.60
C ALA A 491 -3.72 22.15 -9.12
N ALA A 492 -4.80 22.73 -9.60
CA ALA A 492 -5.20 22.71 -11.02
C ALA A 492 -5.81 24.04 -11.46
N SER A 493 -5.75 24.34 -12.77
CA SER A 493 -6.41 25.46 -13.40
C SER A 493 -7.61 24.95 -14.19
N LEU A 494 -8.76 25.59 -14.09
CA LEU A 494 -9.98 25.22 -14.82
C LEU A 494 -10.19 26.11 -16.02
N TYR A 495 -10.30 25.53 -17.20
CA TYR A 495 -10.56 26.20 -18.47
C TYR A 495 -11.88 25.72 -19.06
N LYS A 496 -12.55 26.59 -19.78
CA LYS A 496 -13.75 26.34 -20.58
C LYS A 496 -13.45 26.69 -22.04
N ARG A 497 -13.92 25.85 -22.97
CA ARG A 497 -13.86 26.16 -24.40
C ARG A 497 -14.87 27.27 -24.74
N LYS A 498 -14.45 28.27 -25.53
CA LYS A 498 -15.27 29.40 -26.00
C LYS A 498 -16.30 28.96 -27.04
#